data_c4987fc9f6ceb509f1f28061ddf6da4f
#
_entry.id   c4987fc9f6ceb509f1f28061ddf6da4f
#
_cell.length_a   1.000
_cell.length_b   1.000
_cell.length_c   1.000
_cell.angle_alpha   90.00
_cell.angle_beta   90.00
_cell.angle_gamma   90.00
#
_symmetry.space_group_name_H-M   'P 1'
#
loop_
_entity.id
_entity.type
_entity.pdbx_description
1 polymer ?
#
loop_
_entity_poly.entity_id
_entity_poly.type
_entity_poly.pdbx_seq_one_letter_code
_entity_poly.pdbx_strand_id
1 'polypeptide(L)'
;EEHDRKLRKAYYDIAVPMYGLNRMKEDDKIRLDLETALTDTINLLDLRMPYSKEFYASVEAAEAHVQEAIYEKMGGYDEVIATCIGHTHIDVAWLWTIDQVRQKSCRSFATVLKLMEEYPDYHFMSSQPKLYSFVKERHPEMYQRIKDRVKEGRWEPEGGMWVEADCNLTSGESLVRQFQFGKRFFKEEFDVENKILWLPDVFGYSAALPQIMKKCGIEYFMTTKLAWNEFDKHPYDSFMWEGIDGSRIFTHLITTLGVGQP
;
A
#
# COMPACT_ATOMS: atom_id res chain seq x y z
N GLU A 1 2.68 23.77 -8.37
CA GLU A 1 2.91 24.05 -6.95
C GLU A 1 4.12 23.24 -6.49
N GLU A 2 5.22 23.94 -6.24
CA GLU A 2 6.45 23.31 -5.74
C GLU A 2 6.24 23.08 -4.25
N HIS A 3 6.05 21.81 -3.86
CA HIS A 3 5.91 21.45 -2.45
C HIS A 3 7.23 21.71 -1.72
N ASP A 4 7.19 22.53 -0.68
CA ASP A 4 8.32 22.72 0.21
C ASP A 4 8.60 21.41 0.98
N ARG A 5 9.72 20.76 0.66
CA ARG A 5 10.10 19.47 1.25
C ARG A 5 10.33 19.56 2.76
N LYS A 6 10.86 20.69 3.24
CA LYS A 6 11.08 20.91 4.68
C LYS A 6 9.76 20.99 5.43
N LEU A 7 8.78 21.73 4.91
CA LEU A 7 7.46 21.84 5.53
C LEU A 7 6.74 20.48 5.55
N ARG A 8 6.85 19.72 4.45
CA ARG A 8 6.26 18.39 4.39
C ARG A 8 6.90 17.43 5.41
N LYS A 9 8.23 17.45 5.54
CA LYS A 9 8.93 16.64 6.54
C LYS A 9 8.48 17.02 7.96
N ALA A 10 8.56 18.28 8.32
CA ALA A 10 8.14 18.76 9.64
C ALA A 10 6.66 18.43 9.95
N TYR A 11 5.79 18.54 8.94
CA TYR A 11 4.38 18.14 9.07
C TYR A 11 4.25 16.65 9.46
N TYR A 12 4.91 15.74 8.76
CA TYR A 12 4.79 14.32 9.06
C TYR A 12 5.51 13.94 10.34
N ASP A 13 6.63 14.56 10.68
CA ASP A 13 7.33 14.32 11.94
C ASP A 13 6.44 14.65 13.16
N ILE A 14 5.51 15.60 13.02
CA ILE A 14 4.53 15.96 14.05
C ILE A 14 3.23 15.12 13.91
N ALA A 15 2.71 14.98 12.69
CA ALA A 15 1.41 14.36 12.45
C ALA A 15 1.40 12.85 12.73
N VAL A 16 2.48 12.13 12.41
CA VAL A 16 2.54 10.67 12.62
C VAL A 16 2.45 10.31 14.10
N PRO A 17 3.26 10.90 15.02
CA PRO A 17 3.09 10.66 16.45
C PRO A 17 1.71 11.08 16.96
N MET A 18 1.16 12.18 16.46
CA MET A 18 -0.18 12.66 16.86
C MET A 18 -1.28 11.64 16.48
N TYR A 19 -1.19 11.01 15.30
CA TYR A 19 -2.10 9.93 14.92
C TYR A 19 -1.93 8.70 15.82
N GLY A 20 -0.69 8.45 16.30
CA GLY A 20 -0.39 7.38 17.26
C GLY A 20 -1.14 7.53 18.59
N LEU A 21 -1.35 8.76 19.08
CA LEU A 21 -2.09 9.02 20.33
C LEU A 21 -3.49 8.40 20.33
N ASN A 22 -4.18 8.41 19.18
CA ASN A 22 -5.53 7.86 19.03
C ASN A 22 -5.60 6.33 19.18
N ARG A 23 -4.46 5.65 19.20
CA ARG A 23 -4.34 4.20 19.34
C ARG A 23 -3.86 3.77 20.72
N MET A 24 -3.43 4.71 21.56
CA MET A 24 -2.94 4.45 22.90
C MET A 24 -4.07 4.57 23.92
N LYS A 25 -3.95 3.85 25.05
CA LYS A 25 -4.89 3.96 26.18
C LYS A 25 -4.73 5.33 26.85
N GLU A 26 -5.81 5.88 27.38
CA GLU A 26 -5.82 7.22 27.97
C GLU A 26 -4.92 7.34 29.22
N ASP A 27 -4.76 6.25 29.98
CA ASP A 27 -3.96 6.16 31.20
C ASP A 27 -2.51 5.70 30.94
N ASP A 28 -2.10 5.54 29.69
CA ASP A 28 -0.74 5.15 29.35
C ASP A 28 0.23 6.32 29.57
N LYS A 29 1.28 6.08 30.34
CA LYS A 29 2.31 7.10 30.61
C LYS A 29 2.98 7.58 29.32
N ILE A 30 3.26 6.68 28.38
CA ILE A 30 3.89 7.03 27.09
C ILE A 30 2.97 7.97 26.32
N ARG A 31 1.65 7.75 26.36
CA ARG A 31 0.68 8.66 25.73
C ARG A 31 0.76 10.06 26.31
N LEU A 32 0.79 10.19 27.64
CA LEU A 32 0.86 11.49 28.32
C LEU A 32 2.17 12.24 28.02
N ASP A 33 3.29 11.52 28.02
CA ASP A 33 4.60 12.08 27.69
C ASP A 33 4.64 12.54 26.22
N LEU A 34 4.06 11.75 25.31
CA LEU A 34 3.96 12.07 23.87
C LEU A 34 3.04 13.28 23.63
N GLU A 35 1.88 13.36 24.29
CA GLU A 35 0.94 14.47 24.21
C GLU A 35 1.58 15.78 24.70
N THR A 36 2.36 15.71 25.77
CA THR A 36 3.13 16.85 26.27
C THR A 36 4.17 17.31 25.26
N ALA A 37 4.99 16.39 24.77
CA ALA A 37 6.04 16.71 23.79
C ALA A 37 5.46 17.29 22.49
N LEU A 38 4.34 16.77 22.00
CA LEU A 38 3.65 17.30 20.81
C LEU A 38 3.07 18.70 21.08
N THR A 39 2.48 18.92 22.23
CA THR A 39 1.95 20.24 22.64
C THR A 39 3.06 21.27 22.68
N ASP A 40 4.20 20.95 23.27
CA ASP A 40 5.35 21.84 23.34
C ASP A 40 5.90 22.12 21.93
N THR A 41 5.96 21.10 21.06
CA THR A 41 6.36 21.24 19.67
C THR A 41 5.46 22.20 18.88
N ILE A 42 4.13 22.04 19.01
CA ILE A 42 3.15 22.88 18.31
C ILE A 42 3.20 24.32 18.79
N ASN A 43 3.44 24.54 20.08
CA ASN A 43 3.56 25.87 20.68
C ASN A 43 4.79 26.64 20.17
N LEU A 44 5.78 25.99 19.58
CA LEU A 44 6.92 26.64 18.94
C LEU A 44 6.57 27.26 17.57
N LEU A 45 5.47 26.81 16.93
CA LEU A 45 5.12 27.27 15.58
C LEU A 45 4.55 28.70 15.57
N ASP A 46 5.13 29.56 14.78
CA ASP A 46 4.61 30.91 14.50
C ASP A 46 3.79 30.92 13.20
N LEU A 47 2.49 30.77 13.32
CA LEU A 47 1.56 30.70 12.19
C LEU A 47 0.96 32.06 11.78
N ARG A 48 1.40 33.18 12.40
CA ARG A 48 0.83 34.51 12.17
C ARG A 48 1.12 35.03 10.75
N MET A 49 2.29 34.70 10.21
CA MET A 49 2.71 35.11 8.88
C MET A 49 3.28 33.91 8.11
N PRO A 50 2.42 33.02 7.55
CA PRO A 50 2.86 31.85 6.80
C PRO A 50 3.86 32.20 5.69
N TYR A 51 4.88 31.37 5.54
CA TYR A 51 5.97 31.53 4.56
C TYR A 51 6.92 32.70 4.81
N SER A 52 6.82 33.40 5.93
CA SER A 52 7.82 34.43 6.36
C SER A 52 9.09 33.75 6.88
N LYS A 53 10.14 34.54 7.11
CA LYS A 53 11.39 34.06 7.74
C LYS A 53 11.13 33.53 9.15
N GLU A 54 10.30 34.25 9.91
CA GLU A 54 9.88 33.90 11.26
C GLU A 54 9.13 32.59 11.29
N PHE A 55 8.21 32.38 10.33
CA PHE A 55 7.51 31.12 10.14
C PHE A 55 8.49 29.96 9.92
N TYR A 56 9.40 30.05 8.95
CA TYR A 56 10.36 28.98 8.67
C TYR A 56 11.32 28.73 9.85
N ALA A 57 11.76 29.77 10.55
CA ALA A 57 12.57 29.61 11.76
C ALA A 57 11.81 28.86 12.86
N SER A 58 10.51 29.12 13.02
CA SER A 58 9.66 28.42 13.97
C SER A 58 9.44 26.95 13.59
N VAL A 59 9.31 26.65 12.30
CA VAL A 59 9.22 25.27 11.80
C VAL A 59 10.51 24.49 12.07
N GLU A 60 11.68 25.10 11.85
CA GLU A 60 12.98 24.49 12.15
C GLU A 60 13.14 24.22 13.65
N ALA A 61 12.69 25.14 14.50
CA ALA A 61 12.70 24.94 15.95
C ALA A 61 11.76 23.82 16.39
N ALA A 62 10.55 23.76 15.84
CA ALA A 62 9.59 22.70 16.11
C ALA A 62 10.09 21.33 15.61
N GLU A 63 10.72 21.26 14.42
CA GLU A 63 11.34 20.04 13.90
C GLU A 63 12.46 19.55 14.82
N ALA A 64 13.35 20.42 15.26
CA ALA A 64 14.42 20.07 16.18
C ALA A 64 13.87 19.54 17.50
N HIS A 65 12.83 20.19 18.05
CA HIS A 65 12.19 19.75 19.31
C HIS A 65 11.53 18.39 19.17
N VAL A 66 10.77 18.15 18.10
CA VAL A 66 10.09 16.85 17.89
C VAL A 66 11.11 15.71 17.70
N GLN A 67 12.21 15.96 17.02
CA GLN A 67 13.30 14.98 16.87
C GLN A 67 13.89 14.61 18.24
N GLU A 68 14.28 15.63 19.06
CA GLU A 68 14.86 15.39 20.37
C GLU A 68 13.84 14.75 21.34
N ALA A 69 12.65 15.34 21.48
CA ALA A 69 11.71 14.98 22.54
C ALA A 69 10.97 13.65 22.24
N ILE A 70 10.73 13.33 20.97
CA ILE A 70 9.94 12.13 20.58
C ILE A 70 10.85 11.07 19.97
N TYR A 71 11.53 11.36 18.86
CA TYR A 71 12.24 10.32 18.11
C TYR A 71 13.52 9.85 18.81
N GLU A 72 14.26 10.73 19.51
CA GLU A 72 15.47 10.34 20.25
C GLU A 72 15.17 9.86 21.67
N LYS A 73 14.35 10.59 22.45
CA LYS A 73 14.11 10.26 23.84
C LYS A 73 13.05 9.17 24.05
N MET A 74 12.03 9.11 23.20
CA MET A 74 10.96 8.12 23.29
C MET A 74 11.13 6.97 22.28
N GLY A 75 12.04 7.10 21.32
CA GLY A 75 12.46 6.05 20.40
C GLY A 75 13.23 4.95 21.14
N GLY A 76 13.42 3.81 20.48
CA GLY A 76 14.23 2.73 21.05
C GLY A 76 13.58 1.35 21.08
N TYR A 77 12.50 1.17 20.33
CA TYR A 77 11.96 -0.15 20.06
C TYR A 77 12.58 -0.70 18.78
N ASP A 78 13.88 -1.01 18.81
CA ASP A 78 14.62 -1.60 17.67
C ASP A 78 14.14 -3.00 17.29
N GLU A 79 13.20 -3.58 18.06
CA GLU A 79 12.69 -4.93 17.86
C GLU A 79 11.56 -5.03 16.83
N VAL A 80 10.92 -3.91 16.48
CA VAL A 80 9.78 -3.90 15.54
C VAL A 80 10.14 -3.13 14.28
N ILE A 81 10.29 -3.86 13.19
CA ILE A 81 10.53 -3.27 11.86
C ILE A 81 9.21 -3.24 11.08
N ALA A 82 8.73 -2.05 10.72
CA ALA A 82 7.62 -1.87 9.81
C ALA A 82 8.14 -1.64 8.38
N THR A 83 7.89 -2.59 7.49
CA THR A 83 8.20 -2.42 6.07
C THR A 83 6.99 -1.82 5.35
N CYS A 84 7.14 -0.60 4.83
CA CYS A 84 6.09 0.11 4.11
C CYS A 84 6.31 0.00 2.60
N ILE A 85 5.35 -0.58 1.89
CA ILE A 85 5.37 -0.70 0.43
C ILE A 85 4.20 0.11 -0.13
N GLY A 86 4.48 0.98 -1.10
CA GLY A 86 3.44 1.71 -1.82
C GLY A 86 2.56 0.79 -2.64
N HIS A 87 1.25 1.03 -2.64
CA HIS A 87 0.29 0.32 -3.49
C HIS A 87 -0.83 1.27 -3.91
N THR A 88 -1.42 1.02 -5.08
CA THR A 88 -2.60 1.74 -5.56
C THR A 88 -3.58 0.73 -6.12
N HIS A 89 -4.69 0.51 -5.39
CA HIS A 89 -5.81 -0.27 -5.91
C HIS A 89 -6.61 0.56 -6.92
N ILE A 90 -6.91 -0.02 -8.09
CA ILE A 90 -7.72 0.60 -9.13
C ILE A 90 -8.70 -0.42 -9.68
N ASP A 91 -10.00 -0.19 -9.44
CA ASP A 91 -11.05 -1.03 -10.04
C ASP A 91 -11.08 -0.93 -11.55
N VAL A 92 -11.21 -2.08 -12.23
CA VAL A 92 -11.28 -2.22 -13.68
C VAL A 92 -12.64 -2.83 -14.09
N ALA A 93 -13.77 -2.13 -14.14
CA ALA A 93 -14.09 -0.77 -13.71
C ALA A 93 -14.99 -0.82 -12.44
N TRP A 94 -15.64 0.28 -12.08
CA TRP A 94 -16.62 0.36 -10.98
C TRP A 94 -17.71 1.41 -11.29
N LEU A 95 -17.89 2.45 -10.45
CA LEU A 95 -18.74 3.61 -10.73
C LEU A 95 -18.13 4.54 -11.81
N TRP A 96 -17.17 4.03 -12.55
CA TRP A 96 -16.51 4.70 -13.67
C TRP A 96 -16.23 3.72 -14.82
N THR A 97 -16.01 4.32 -15.99
CA THR A 97 -15.81 3.58 -17.24
C THR A 97 -14.37 3.05 -17.38
N ILE A 98 -14.19 2.10 -18.30
CA ILE A 98 -12.85 1.63 -18.69
C ILE A 98 -11.96 2.76 -19.20
N ASP A 99 -12.53 3.77 -19.85
CA ASP A 99 -11.71 4.90 -20.31
C ASP A 99 -11.18 5.75 -19.16
N GLN A 100 -11.97 5.92 -18.11
CA GLN A 100 -11.51 6.55 -16.86
C GLN A 100 -10.44 5.71 -16.16
N VAL A 101 -10.54 4.36 -16.19
CA VAL A 101 -9.48 3.47 -15.67
C VAL A 101 -8.17 3.68 -16.41
N ARG A 102 -8.21 3.77 -17.74
CA ARG A 102 -7.02 4.05 -18.56
C ARG A 102 -6.32 5.34 -18.11
N GLN A 103 -7.10 6.40 -17.88
CA GLN A 103 -6.56 7.68 -17.41
C GLN A 103 -6.03 7.59 -15.97
N LYS A 104 -6.76 6.90 -15.06
CA LYS A 104 -6.32 6.70 -13.68
C LYS A 104 -5.01 5.94 -13.62
N SER A 105 -4.88 4.84 -14.37
CA SER A 105 -3.66 4.04 -14.43
C SER A 105 -2.44 4.88 -14.83
N CYS A 106 -2.58 5.67 -15.90
CA CYS A 106 -1.49 6.53 -16.38
C CYS A 106 -1.11 7.59 -15.31
N ARG A 107 -2.08 8.25 -14.68
CA ARG A 107 -1.80 9.25 -13.65
C ARG A 107 -1.13 8.64 -12.41
N SER A 108 -1.67 7.52 -11.91
CA SER A 108 -1.14 6.85 -10.74
C SER A 108 0.29 6.38 -10.97
N PHE A 109 0.56 5.73 -12.09
CA PHE A 109 1.91 5.24 -12.42
C PHE A 109 2.91 6.38 -12.67
N ALA A 110 2.47 7.49 -13.30
CA ALA A 110 3.30 8.69 -13.42
C ALA A 110 3.66 9.29 -12.05
N THR A 111 2.69 9.33 -11.12
CA THR A 111 2.92 9.80 -9.74
C THR A 111 3.92 8.92 -9.01
N VAL A 112 3.77 7.59 -9.11
CA VAL A 112 4.72 6.63 -8.51
C VAL A 112 6.13 6.81 -9.05
N LEU A 113 6.28 6.90 -10.38
CA LEU A 113 7.59 7.15 -11.00
C LEU A 113 8.22 8.45 -10.49
N LYS A 114 7.41 9.51 -10.31
CA LYS A 114 7.88 10.78 -9.74
C LYS A 114 8.31 10.63 -8.28
N LEU A 115 7.54 9.91 -7.47
CA LEU A 115 7.92 9.62 -6.08
C LEU A 115 9.23 8.81 -6.00
N MET A 116 9.44 7.86 -6.91
CA MET A 116 10.69 7.11 -6.97
C MET A 116 11.91 7.97 -7.36
N GLU A 117 11.72 9.07 -8.09
CA GLU A 117 12.78 10.05 -8.34
C GLU A 117 13.09 10.89 -7.09
N GLU A 118 12.05 11.23 -6.31
CA GLU A 118 12.20 12.05 -5.10
C GLU A 118 12.70 11.23 -3.89
N TYR A 119 12.32 9.96 -3.80
CA TYR A 119 12.61 9.07 -2.68
C TYR A 119 13.32 7.80 -3.18
N PRO A 120 14.64 7.72 -3.07
CA PRO A 120 15.41 6.57 -3.56
C PRO A 120 15.01 5.23 -2.93
N ASP A 121 14.58 5.25 -1.67
CA ASP A 121 14.18 4.05 -0.92
C ASP A 121 12.71 3.67 -1.10
N TYR A 122 11.95 4.44 -1.90
CA TYR A 122 10.54 4.16 -2.12
C TYR A 122 10.35 2.92 -3.01
N HIS A 123 9.64 1.92 -2.47
CA HIS A 123 9.22 0.71 -3.17
C HIS A 123 7.73 0.74 -3.43
N PHE A 124 7.31 0.21 -4.56
CA PHE A 124 5.92 0.17 -4.99
C PHE A 124 5.56 -1.18 -5.58
N MET A 125 4.42 -1.70 -5.19
CA MET A 125 3.83 -2.90 -5.77
C MET A 125 2.55 -2.55 -6.51
N SER A 126 2.33 -3.15 -7.68
CA SER A 126 1.06 -3.06 -8.40
C SER A 126 0.68 -4.38 -9.03
N SER A 127 -0.54 -4.77 -8.78
CA SER A 127 -1.22 -5.90 -9.41
C SER A 127 -1.83 -5.52 -10.75
N GLN A 128 -2.60 -6.45 -11.33
CA GLN A 128 -3.48 -6.23 -12.49
C GLN A 128 -2.74 -5.85 -13.79
N PRO A 129 -2.21 -6.84 -14.55
CA PRO A 129 -1.60 -6.65 -15.87
C PRO A 129 -2.39 -5.75 -16.81
N LYS A 130 -3.72 -5.74 -16.67
CA LYS A 130 -4.59 -4.87 -17.48
C LYS A 130 -4.25 -3.39 -17.33
N LEU A 131 -3.89 -2.93 -16.13
CA LEU A 131 -3.48 -1.53 -15.90
C LEU A 131 -2.18 -1.21 -16.65
N TYR A 132 -1.21 -2.13 -16.60
CA TYR A 132 0.04 -2.01 -17.35
C TYR A 132 -0.18 -2.01 -18.85
N SER A 133 -1.12 -2.83 -19.36
CA SER A 133 -1.43 -2.86 -20.79
C SER A 133 -1.96 -1.52 -21.29
N PHE A 134 -2.74 -0.79 -20.50
CA PHE A 134 -3.22 0.54 -20.82
C PHE A 134 -2.09 1.57 -20.90
N VAL A 135 -1.13 1.48 -19.98
CA VAL A 135 0.05 2.36 -19.98
C VAL A 135 0.97 2.03 -21.17
N LYS A 136 1.21 0.74 -21.44
CA LYS A 136 2.01 0.29 -22.58
C LYS A 136 1.45 0.81 -23.90
N GLU A 137 0.13 0.76 -24.07
CA GLU A 137 -0.57 1.19 -25.28
C GLU A 137 -0.48 2.71 -25.49
N ARG A 138 -0.68 3.50 -24.43
CA ARG A 138 -0.81 4.97 -24.54
C ARG A 138 0.48 5.74 -24.28
N HIS A 139 1.37 5.21 -23.46
CA HIS A 139 2.59 5.89 -22.99
C HIS A 139 3.78 4.92 -22.97
N PRO A 140 4.26 4.45 -24.13
CA PRO A 140 5.33 3.44 -24.20
C PRO A 140 6.63 3.88 -23.53
N GLU A 141 6.95 5.18 -23.52
CA GLU A 141 8.12 5.72 -22.82
C GLU A 141 7.98 5.60 -21.30
N MET A 142 6.79 5.90 -20.75
CA MET A 142 6.50 5.69 -19.33
C MET A 142 6.54 4.20 -18.98
N TYR A 143 6.03 3.36 -19.85
CA TYR A 143 6.09 1.90 -19.67
C TYR A 143 7.54 1.39 -19.62
N GLN A 144 8.43 1.93 -20.45
CA GLN A 144 9.86 1.60 -20.39
C GLN A 144 10.48 2.02 -19.02
N ARG A 145 10.15 3.20 -18.53
CA ARG A 145 10.59 3.63 -17.19
C ARG A 145 10.11 2.70 -16.07
N ILE A 146 8.88 2.17 -16.18
CA ILE A 146 8.39 1.14 -15.24
C ILE A 146 9.27 -0.12 -15.34
N LYS A 147 9.58 -0.60 -16.55
CA LYS A 147 10.49 -1.75 -16.74
C LYS A 147 11.85 -1.54 -16.08
N ASP A 148 12.38 -0.32 -16.15
CA ASP A 148 13.65 0.01 -15.52
C ASP A 148 13.55 -0.05 -13.99
N ARG A 149 12.46 0.47 -13.38
CA ARG A 149 12.20 0.36 -11.93
C ARG A 149 11.99 -1.09 -11.47
N VAL A 150 11.37 -1.93 -12.31
CA VAL A 150 11.25 -3.38 -12.04
C VAL A 150 12.63 -4.03 -12.00
N LYS A 151 13.52 -3.72 -12.95
CA LYS A 151 14.90 -4.26 -12.95
C LYS A 151 15.73 -3.78 -11.76
N GLU A 152 15.46 -2.58 -11.25
CA GLU A 152 16.08 -2.05 -10.03
C GLU A 152 15.55 -2.71 -8.75
N GLY A 153 14.48 -3.52 -8.83
CA GLY A 153 13.82 -4.12 -7.67
C GLY A 153 12.96 -3.14 -6.86
N ARG A 154 12.68 -1.96 -7.40
CA ARG A 154 11.89 -0.91 -6.72
C ARG A 154 10.41 -0.90 -7.11
N TRP A 155 10.07 -1.51 -8.20
CA TRP A 155 8.69 -1.70 -8.67
C TRP A 155 8.42 -3.21 -8.80
N GLU A 156 7.46 -3.71 -8.04
CA GLU A 156 7.10 -5.12 -7.98
C GLU A 156 5.80 -5.39 -8.74
N PRO A 157 5.85 -6.00 -9.94
CA PRO A 157 4.66 -6.42 -10.67
C PRO A 157 4.20 -7.79 -10.14
N GLU A 158 3.36 -7.80 -9.12
CA GLU A 158 2.88 -9.01 -8.45
C GLU A 158 1.34 -9.03 -8.40
N GLY A 159 0.71 -10.19 -8.16
CA GLY A 159 -0.73 -10.29 -7.96
C GLY A 159 -1.42 -11.44 -8.68
N GLY A 160 -0.75 -12.04 -9.68
CA GLY A 160 -1.12 -13.31 -10.31
C GLY A 160 -2.26 -13.26 -11.33
N MET A 161 -3.34 -12.53 -11.10
CA MET A 161 -4.50 -12.44 -12.01
C MET A 161 -4.37 -11.27 -13.00
N TRP A 162 -5.07 -11.39 -14.15
CA TRP A 162 -5.17 -10.34 -15.18
C TRP A 162 -5.80 -9.05 -14.65
N VAL A 163 -6.89 -9.20 -13.90
CA VAL A 163 -7.51 -8.16 -13.06
C VAL A 163 -7.79 -8.75 -11.68
N GLU A 164 -8.09 -7.94 -10.68
CA GLU A 164 -8.60 -8.40 -9.39
C GLU A 164 -10.05 -8.86 -9.57
N ALA A 165 -10.22 -10.12 -9.94
CA ALA A 165 -11.49 -10.67 -10.38
C ALA A 165 -12.42 -11.02 -9.21
N ASP A 166 -13.73 -10.83 -9.39
CA ASP A 166 -14.72 -11.42 -8.51
C ASP A 166 -14.54 -12.96 -8.44
N CYS A 167 -14.49 -13.49 -7.23
CA CYS A 167 -14.20 -14.90 -6.98
C CYS A 167 -15.44 -15.74 -6.61
N ASN A 168 -16.62 -15.14 -6.56
CA ASN A 168 -17.87 -15.83 -6.24
C ASN A 168 -18.76 -16.07 -7.46
N LEU A 169 -18.88 -15.06 -8.34
CA LEU A 169 -19.76 -15.14 -9.52
C LEU A 169 -19.07 -15.76 -10.73
N THR A 170 -17.74 -15.64 -10.81
CA THR A 170 -16.96 -16.17 -11.93
C THR A 170 -16.83 -17.70 -11.87
N SER A 171 -16.81 -18.33 -13.05
CA SER A 171 -16.56 -19.77 -13.15
C SER A 171 -15.11 -20.13 -12.83
N GLY A 172 -14.84 -21.38 -12.44
CA GLY A 172 -13.48 -21.87 -12.23
C GLY A 172 -12.60 -21.73 -13.48
N GLU A 173 -13.13 -21.95 -14.66
CA GLU A 173 -12.41 -21.74 -15.93
C GLU A 173 -12.03 -20.28 -16.12
N SER A 174 -12.90 -19.34 -15.79
CA SER A 174 -12.59 -17.91 -15.85
C SER A 174 -11.48 -17.54 -14.87
N LEU A 175 -11.50 -18.08 -13.65
CA LEU A 175 -10.43 -17.87 -12.67
C LEU A 175 -9.08 -18.44 -13.14
N VAL A 176 -9.07 -19.65 -13.72
CA VAL A 176 -7.84 -20.23 -14.31
C VAL A 176 -7.29 -19.31 -15.41
N ARG A 177 -8.14 -18.74 -16.27
CA ARG A 177 -7.72 -17.81 -17.32
C ARG A 177 -7.17 -16.50 -16.75
N GLN A 178 -7.73 -16.00 -15.65
CA GLN A 178 -7.17 -14.83 -14.96
C GLN A 178 -5.70 -15.06 -14.58
N PHE A 179 -5.37 -16.20 -13.99
CA PHE A 179 -3.98 -16.57 -13.67
C PHE A 179 -3.14 -16.80 -14.94
N GLN A 180 -3.67 -17.52 -15.91
CA GLN A 180 -2.93 -17.81 -17.14
C GLN A 180 -2.52 -16.54 -17.88
N PHE A 181 -3.45 -15.60 -18.06
CA PHE A 181 -3.15 -14.34 -18.75
C PHE A 181 -2.32 -13.41 -17.89
N GLY A 182 -2.60 -13.34 -16.59
CA GLY A 182 -1.88 -12.46 -15.66
C GLY A 182 -0.41 -12.84 -15.53
N LYS A 183 -0.14 -14.09 -15.16
CA LYS A 183 1.22 -14.61 -15.01
C LYS A 183 2.01 -14.56 -16.33
N ARG A 184 1.37 -14.93 -17.45
CA ARG A 184 2.02 -14.86 -18.76
C ARG A 184 2.45 -13.44 -19.10
N PHE A 185 1.58 -12.44 -18.89
CA PHE A 185 1.93 -11.04 -19.17
C PHE A 185 3.12 -10.57 -18.33
N PHE A 186 3.12 -10.84 -17.02
CA PHE A 186 4.21 -10.43 -16.16
C PHE A 186 5.52 -11.17 -16.48
N LYS A 187 5.42 -12.45 -16.88
CA LYS A 187 6.60 -13.21 -17.34
C LYS A 187 7.16 -12.67 -18.66
N GLU A 188 6.32 -12.43 -19.66
CA GLU A 188 6.75 -11.95 -20.97
C GLU A 188 7.28 -10.51 -20.92
N GLU A 189 6.66 -9.64 -20.11
CA GLU A 189 6.98 -8.21 -20.08
C GLU A 189 8.09 -7.84 -19.10
N PHE A 190 8.18 -8.54 -17.98
CA PHE A 190 9.06 -8.15 -16.87
C PHE A 190 9.98 -9.29 -16.40
N ASP A 191 9.85 -10.50 -16.99
CA ASP A 191 10.52 -11.74 -16.55
C ASP A 191 10.22 -12.13 -15.08
N VAL A 192 9.03 -11.78 -14.59
CA VAL A 192 8.59 -12.04 -13.20
C VAL A 192 7.67 -13.25 -13.17
N GLU A 193 7.95 -14.18 -12.25
CA GLU A 193 7.10 -15.33 -11.94
C GLU A 193 6.29 -15.05 -10.67
N ASN A 194 5.00 -14.76 -10.83
CA ASN A 194 4.13 -14.40 -9.72
C ASN A 194 3.90 -15.59 -8.78
N LYS A 195 3.97 -15.33 -7.49
CA LYS A 195 3.76 -16.30 -6.40
C LYS A 195 2.60 -15.93 -5.48
N ILE A 196 2.15 -14.69 -5.53
CA ILE A 196 1.13 -14.15 -4.63
C ILE A 196 -0.13 -13.86 -5.43
N LEU A 197 -1.28 -14.28 -4.92
CA LEU A 197 -2.56 -13.73 -5.33
C LEU A 197 -2.87 -12.53 -4.44
N TRP A 198 -2.96 -11.35 -5.06
CA TRP A 198 -3.21 -10.09 -4.38
C TRP A 198 -4.60 -9.57 -4.71
N LEU A 199 -5.55 -9.70 -3.78
CA LEU A 199 -6.94 -9.28 -3.93
C LEU A 199 -7.40 -8.44 -2.72
N PRO A 200 -6.96 -7.18 -2.61
CA PRO A 200 -7.29 -6.36 -1.44
C PRO A 200 -8.76 -5.99 -1.34
N ASP A 201 -9.47 -5.91 -2.48
CA ASP A 201 -10.82 -5.34 -2.55
C ASP A 201 -11.88 -6.28 -3.17
N VAL A 202 -11.71 -7.59 -3.03
CA VAL A 202 -12.69 -8.60 -3.49
C VAL A 202 -13.53 -9.10 -2.32
N PHE A 203 -14.86 -9.14 -2.49
CA PHE A 203 -15.85 -9.28 -1.41
C PHE A 203 -16.25 -10.73 -1.12
N GLY A 204 -15.39 -11.68 -1.31
CA GLY A 204 -15.59 -13.07 -0.99
C GLY A 204 -14.83 -13.99 -1.94
N TYR A 205 -14.59 -15.23 -1.49
CA TYR A 205 -13.71 -16.16 -2.17
C TYR A 205 -14.30 -17.55 -2.16
N SER A 206 -14.34 -18.18 -3.34
CA SER A 206 -14.77 -19.57 -3.47
C SER A 206 -13.83 -20.52 -2.71
N ALA A 207 -14.40 -21.50 -2.02
CA ALA A 207 -13.64 -22.56 -1.37
C ALA A 207 -12.82 -23.44 -2.34
N ALA A 208 -13.06 -23.33 -3.65
CA ALA A 208 -12.25 -23.97 -4.69
C ALA A 208 -11.01 -23.14 -5.09
N LEU A 209 -10.89 -21.89 -4.63
CA LEU A 209 -9.77 -21.00 -5.01
C LEU A 209 -8.40 -21.54 -4.58
N PRO A 210 -8.20 -22.14 -3.39
CA PRO A 210 -6.93 -22.77 -3.02
C PRO A 210 -6.44 -23.81 -4.02
N GLN A 211 -7.32 -24.68 -4.54
CA GLN A 211 -6.98 -25.64 -5.57
C GLN A 211 -6.50 -24.96 -6.86
N ILE A 212 -7.23 -23.96 -7.32
CA ILE A 212 -6.92 -23.22 -8.55
C ILE A 212 -5.55 -22.50 -8.39
N MET A 213 -5.35 -21.82 -7.27
CA MET A 213 -4.09 -21.15 -6.95
C MET A 213 -2.91 -22.12 -7.00
N LYS A 214 -3.00 -23.24 -6.29
CA LYS A 214 -1.93 -24.26 -6.27
C LYS A 214 -1.60 -24.77 -7.66
N LYS A 215 -2.61 -25.11 -8.46
CA LYS A 215 -2.43 -25.62 -9.84
C LYS A 215 -1.88 -24.54 -10.79
N CYS A 216 -2.10 -23.27 -10.48
CA CYS A 216 -1.53 -22.12 -11.22
C CYS A 216 -0.16 -21.67 -10.70
N GLY A 217 0.41 -22.37 -9.70
CA GLY A 217 1.74 -22.05 -9.14
C GLY A 217 1.74 -20.83 -8.24
N ILE A 218 0.61 -20.50 -7.61
CA ILE A 218 0.50 -19.49 -6.57
C ILE A 218 0.73 -20.17 -5.20
N GLU A 219 1.51 -19.52 -4.37
CA GLU A 219 1.93 -20.04 -3.06
C GLU A 219 1.30 -19.27 -1.89
N TYR A 220 0.97 -18.00 -2.11
CA TYR A 220 0.50 -17.08 -1.09
C TYR A 220 -0.78 -16.36 -1.53
N PHE A 221 -1.63 -16.01 -0.56
CA PHE A 221 -2.83 -15.21 -0.81
C PHE A 221 -2.93 -14.05 0.17
N MET A 222 -3.30 -12.87 -0.33
CA MET A 222 -3.51 -11.68 0.47
C MET A 222 -4.85 -11.02 0.17
N THR A 223 -5.55 -10.60 1.21
CA THR A 223 -6.78 -9.79 1.13
C THR A 223 -6.97 -8.90 2.35
N THR A 224 -7.93 -7.94 2.26
CA THR A 224 -8.37 -7.11 3.39
C THR A 224 -9.85 -7.30 3.73
N LYS A 225 -10.68 -7.75 2.79
CA LYS A 225 -12.15 -7.69 2.89
C LYS A 225 -12.78 -8.60 3.94
N LEU A 226 -12.10 -9.61 4.42
CA LEU A 226 -12.60 -10.41 5.54
C LEU A 226 -12.66 -9.63 6.87
N ALA A 227 -11.94 -8.50 6.97
CA ALA A 227 -12.02 -7.57 8.10
C ALA A 227 -13.35 -6.80 8.17
N TRP A 228 -14.14 -6.77 7.08
CA TRP A 228 -15.44 -6.08 7.02
C TRP A 228 -16.60 -6.87 7.61
N ASN A 229 -16.35 -8.05 8.15
CA ASN A 229 -17.36 -8.79 8.88
C ASN A 229 -17.71 -8.07 10.20
N GLU A 230 -18.99 -7.74 10.40
CA GLU A 230 -19.47 -7.01 11.58
C GLU A 230 -19.53 -7.89 12.83
N PHE A 231 -19.84 -9.18 12.68
CA PHE A 231 -20.17 -10.06 13.78
C PHE A 231 -19.01 -10.97 14.18
N ASP A 232 -18.41 -11.65 13.21
CA ASP A 232 -17.40 -12.68 13.44
C ASP A 232 -16.09 -12.33 12.76
N LYS A 233 -15.22 -11.60 13.45
CA LYS A 233 -13.88 -11.30 12.94
C LYS A 233 -13.03 -12.56 12.97
N HIS A 234 -12.29 -12.78 11.88
CA HIS A 234 -11.32 -13.87 11.83
C HIS A 234 -10.25 -13.66 12.92
N PRO A 235 -9.96 -14.66 13.77
CA PRO A 235 -9.09 -14.49 14.92
C PRO A 235 -7.59 -14.41 14.59
N TYR A 236 -7.21 -14.72 13.35
CA TYR A 236 -5.81 -14.77 12.90
C TYR A 236 -5.62 -13.94 11.65
N ASP A 237 -4.53 -13.19 11.59
CA ASP A 237 -4.13 -12.44 10.40
C ASP A 237 -3.40 -13.32 9.38
N SER A 238 -2.72 -14.35 9.85
CA SER A 238 -1.97 -15.28 9.00
C SER A 238 -2.33 -16.72 9.34
N PHE A 239 -2.72 -17.50 8.33
CA PHE A 239 -3.16 -18.88 8.52
C PHE A 239 -3.03 -19.69 7.23
N MET A 240 -3.18 -21.02 7.38
CA MET A 240 -3.29 -21.92 6.24
C MET A 240 -4.76 -22.10 5.85
N TRP A 241 -5.14 -21.53 4.72
CA TRP A 241 -6.49 -21.74 4.17
C TRP A 241 -6.55 -23.06 3.41
N GLU A 242 -7.43 -23.95 3.82
CA GLU A 242 -7.68 -25.23 3.16
C GLU A 242 -8.94 -25.15 2.30
N GLY A 243 -8.82 -25.52 1.03
CA GLY A 243 -9.91 -25.59 0.08
C GLY A 243 -10.70 -26.91 0.19
N ILE A 244 -11.79 -26.98 -0.58
CA ILE A 244 -12.72 -28.14 -0.57
C ILE A 244 -12.06 -29.47 -1.01
N ASP A 245 -10.94 -29.40 -1.70
CA ASP A 245 -10.17 -30.56 -2.18
C ASP A 245 -8.97 -30.92 -1.27
N GLY A 246 -8.81 -30.20 -0.15
CA GLY A 246 -7.67 -30.34 0.75
C GLY A 246 -6.41 -29.57 0.33
N SER A 247 -6.43 -28.83 -0.78
CA SER A 247 -5.33 -27.92 -1.15
C SER A 247 -5.17 -26.80 -0.13
N ARG A 248 -3.93 -26.48 0.25
CA ARG A 248 -3.64 -25.51 1.30
C ARG A 248 -2.80 -24.34 0.76
N ILE A 249 -3.20 -23.11 1.11
CA ILE A 249 -2.53 -21.87 0.74
C ILE A 249 -2.23 -21.07 2.01
N PHE A 250 -1.00 -20.55 2.12
CA PHE A 250 -0.70 -19.58 3.16
C PHE A 250 -1.41 -18.26 2.84
N THR A 251 -2.23 -17.81 3.78
CA THR A 251 -3.11 -16.64 3.62
C THR A 251 -2.76 -15.57 4.65
N HIS A 252 -2.69 -14.32 4.21
CA HIS A 252 -2.52 -13.17 5.07
C HIS A 252 -3.67 -12.17 4.90
N LEU A 253 -4.28 -11.79 6.01
CA LEU A 253 -5.27 -10.72 6.08
C LEU A 253 -4.57 -9.45 6.54
N ILE A 254 -4.63 -8.40 5.74
CA ILE A 254 -4.11 -7.11 6.19
C ILE A 254 -4.94 -6.62 7.36
N THR A 255 -4.28 -6.30 8.46
CA THR A 255 -4.90 -5.95 9.75
C THR A 255 -5.54 -4.57 9.78
N THR A 256 -5.35 -3.75 8.75
CA THR A 256 -5.96 -2.43 8.65
C THR A 256 -7.45 -2.50 8.34
N LEU A 257 -8.23 -1.58 8.91
CA LEU A 257 -9.70 -1.58 8.81
C LEU A 257 -10.25 -1.26 7.40
N GLY A 258 -9.41 -0.96 6.43
CA GLY A 258 -9.84 -0.69 5.06
C GLY A 258 -8.69 -0.41 4.09
N VAL A 259 -8.99 -0.51 2.78
CA VAL A 259 -8.08 -0.11 1.72
C VAL A 259 -7.87 1.41 1.78
N GLY A 260 -6.65 1.86 1.99
CA GLY A 260 -6.29 3.28 1.97
C GLY A 260 -6.47 4.03 3.29
N GLN A 261 -6.65 3.33 4.41
CA GLN A 261 -6.50 3.94 5.73
C GLN A 261 -5.11 3.65 6.29
N PRO A 262 -4.39 4.68 6.77
CA PRO A 262 -3.13 4.50 7.45
C PRO A 262 -3.28 3.77 8.79
#